data_260de5c41987d3b1e54b7588eee9b165
#
_entry.id   260de5c41987d3b1e54b7588eee9b165
#
_cell.length_a   1.000
_cell.length_b   1.000
_cell.length_c   1.000
_cell.angle_alpha   90.00
_cell.angle_beta   90.00
_cell.angle_gamma   90.00
#
_symmetry.space_group_name_H-M   'P 1'
#
loop_
_entity.id
_entity.type
_entity.pdbx_description
1 polymer ?
#
loop_
_entity_poly.entity_id
_entity_poly.type
_entity_poly.pdbx_seq_one_letter_code
_entity_poly.pdbx_strand_id
1 'polypeptide(L)'
;AFAGLENIINSRLKGSSIGFNSTLNDFAEKNIGETLNQIKTEDLLKFGMIPEFVGRLPVCTTLEDLDEKMLIRIMKEPKNAIIKQFEALFKMDGIDLEIRADAILEIANLSVKQKTGARGLRSIMERLLVDLMFESPDNKDLKKIIINADVVKNKSNPILLLSDKDSNQKIMANKS
;
A
#
# COMPACT_ATOMS: atom_id res chain seq x y z
N ALA A 1 -4.65 -15.10 7.76
CA ALA A 1 -5.36 -15.96 8.68
C ALA A 1 -6.85 -15.89 8.35
N PHE A 2 -7.62 -16.91 8.70
CA PHE A 2 -9.08 -16.97 8.50
C PHE A 2 -9.57 -16.83 7.04
N ALA A 3 -8.78 -17.19 6.04
CA ALA A 3 -9.24 -17.24 4.65
C ALA A 3 -10.40 -18.26 4.52
N GLY A 4 -11.51 -17.85 3.90
CA GLY A 4 -12.73 -18.67 3.80
C GLY A 4 -13.78 -18.43 4.89
N LEU A 5 -13.46 -17.65 5.95
CA LEU A 5 -14.42 -17.30 7.00
C LEU A 5 -15.57 -16.44 6.44
N GLU A 6 -15.29 -15.61 5.45
CA GLU A 6 -16.29 -14.81 4.73
C GLU A 6 -17.37 -15.67 4.09
N ASN A 7 -17.05 -16.87 3.61
CA ASN A 7 -18.02 -17.81 3.02
C ASN A 7 -18.98 -18.36 4.08
N ILE A 8 -18.46 -18.63 5.29
CA ILE A 8 -19.26 -19.12 6.42
C ILE A 8 -20.25 -18.05 6.87
N ILE A 9 -19.77 -16.80 6.99
CA ILE A 9 -20.62 -15.66 7.37
C ILE A 9 -21.70 -15.43 6.31
N ASN A 10 -21.33 -15.41 5.03
CA ASN A 10 -22.25 -15.25 3.93
C ASN A 10 -23.31 -16.38 3.89
N SER A 11 -22.91 -17.62 4.15
CA SER A 11 -23.84 -18.76 4.24
C SER A 11 -24.84 -18.59 5.38
N ARG A 12 -24.41 -18.09 6.54
CA ARG A 12 -25.31 -17.78 7.66
C ARG A 12 -26.29 -16.67 7.32
N LEU A 13 -25.80 -15.60 6.68
CA LEU A 13 -26.64 -14.46 6.28
C LEU A 13 -27.68 -14.86 5.23
N LYS A 14 -27.30 -15.72 4.27
CA LYS A 14 -28.23 -16.28 3.26
C LYS A 14 -29.28 -17.21 3.88
N GLY A 15 -28.88 -18.05 4.83
CA GLY A 15 -29.79 -18.97 5.52
C GLY A 15 -30.87 -18.28 6.38
N SER A 16 -30.61 -17.04 6.79
CA SER A 16 -31.57 -16.19 7.53
C SER A 16 -32.57 -15.45 6.62
N SER A 17 -32.36 -15.44 5.30
CA SER A 17 -33.18 -14.74 4.31
C SER A 17 -33.96 -15.71 3.45
N ILE A 18 -34.82 -16.53 4.09
CA ILE A 18 -35.86 -17.28 3.39
C ILE A 18 -37.03 -16.33 3.16
N GLY A 19 -36.89 -15.45 2.17
CA GLY A 19 -37.92 -14.52 1.72
C GLY A 19 -37.77 -14.25 0.23
N PHE A 20 -38.84 -14.32 -0.51
CA PHE A 20 -38.99 -14.38 -1.98
C PHE A 20 -38.48 -13.17 -2.77
N ASN A 21 -37.70 -12.24 -2.19
CA ASN A 21 -37.25 -10.99 -2.85
C ASN A 21 -35.80 -10.59 -2.59
N SER A 22 -34.84 -11.50 -2.43
CA SER A 22 -33.44 -11.12 -2.47
C SER A 22 -32.91 -11.29 -3.89
N THR A 23 -32.74 -10.18 -4.60
CA THR A 23 -32.02 -10.12 -5.87
C THR A 23 -30.62 -10.67 -5.67
N LEU A 24 -30.30 -11.73 -6.41
CA LEU A 24 -29.02 -12.48 -6.34
C LEU A 24 -27.77 -11.63 -6.66
N ASN A 25 -27.94 -10.38 -7.05
CA ASN A 25 -26.85 -9.49 -7.47
C ASN A 25 -26.24 -8.63 -6.36
N ASP A 26 -26.89 -8.48 -5.19
CA ASP A 26 -26.37 -7.57 -4.14
C ASP A 26 -25.26 -8.16 -3.27
N PHE A 27 -24.95 -9.45 -3.41
CA PHE A 27 -23.96 -10.13 -2.56
C PHE A 27 -22.59 -10.33 -3.21
N ALA A 28 -22.45 -10.06 -4.50
CA ALA A 28 -21.19 -10.27 -5.22
C ALA A 28 -20.17 -9.14 -5.02
N GLU A 29 -20.60 -7.97 -4.55
CA GLU A 29 -19.72 -6.78 -4.39
C GLU A 29 -19.59 -6.29 -2.94
N LYS A 30 -20.10 -7.01 -1.94
CA LYS A 30 -19.83 -6.61 -0.55
C LYS A 30 -18.36 -6.79 -0.27
N ASN A 31 -17.70 -5.68 0.09
CA ASN A 31 -16.33 -5.68 0.57
C ASN A 31 -16.13 -6.76 1.64
N ILE A 32 -15.09 -7.56 1.51
CA ILE A 32 -14.75 -8.63 2.47
C ILE A 32 -14.71 -8.08 3.89
N GLY A 33 -14.23 -6.85 4.08
CA GLY A 33 -14.22 -6.15 5.37
C GLY A 33 -15.61 -5.97 5.97
N GLU A 34 -16.61 -5.56 5.17
CA GLU A 34 -17.99 -5.40 5.65
C GLU A 34 -18.63 -6.74 6.05
N THR A 35 -18.33 -7.80 5.31
CA THR A 35 -18.77 -9.15 5.65
C THR A 35 -18.15 -9.61 6.95
N LEU A 36 -16.85 -9.43 7.12
CA LEU A 36 -16.12 -9.80 8.33
C LEU A 36 -16.61 -9.02 9.57
N ASN A 37 -17.05 -7.77 9.42
CA ASN A 37 -17.61 -6.98 10.52
C ASN A 37 -18.88 -7.62 11.14
N GLN A 38 -19.51 -8.56 10.43
CA GLN A 38 -20.68 -9.30 10.91
C GLN A 38 -20.34 -10.65 11.55
N ILE A 39 -19.05 -10.88 11.89
CA ILE A 39 -18.57 -12.11 12.50
C ILE A 39 -19.26 -12.37 13.85
N LYS A 40 -19.61 -13.63 14.08
CA LYS A 40 -20.12 -14.14 15.36
C LYS A 40 -19.28 -15.31 15.84
N THR A 41 -19.37 -15.57 17.14
CA THR A 41 -18.71 -16.73 17.78
C THR A 41 -19.02 -18.05 17.06
N GLU A 42 -20.26 -18.21 16.61
CA GLU A 42 -20.70 -19.39 15.85
C GLU A 42 -19.94 -19.59 14.54
N ASP A 43 -19.55 -18.51 13.86
CA ASP A 43 -18.81 -18.56 12.61
C ASP A 43 -17.40 -19.09 12.85
N LEU A 44 -16.77 -18.68 13.96
CA LEU A 44 -15.45 -19.16 14.37
C LEU A 44 -15.47 -20.65 14.71
N LEU A 45 -16.53 -21.12 15.39
CA LEU A 45 -16.71 -22.53 15.70
C LEU A 45 -16.91 -23.37 14.42
N LYS A 46 -17.73 -22.86 13.47
CA LYS A 46 -17.92 -23.50 12.15
C LYS A 46 -16.65 -23.48 11.31
N PHE A 47 -15.81 -22.48 11.48
CA PHE A 47 -14.49 -22.41 10.83
C PHE A 47 -13.52 -23.46 11.36
N GLY A 48 -13.81 -24.08 12.52
CA GLY A 48 -13.01 -25.13 13.12
C GLY A 48 -12.22 -24.71 14.36
N MET A 49 -12.51 -23.53 14.94
CA MET A 49 -11.90 -23.15 16.20
C MET A 49 -12.51 -23.91 17.37
N ILE A 50 -11.65 -24.28 18.33
CA ILE A 50 -12.07 -25.04 19.52
C ILE A 50 -12.88 -24.13 20.44
N PRO A 51 -14.04 -24.59 20.98
CA PRO A 51 -14.91 -23.77 21.83
C PRO A 51 -14.21 -23.15 23.04
N GLU A 52 -13.34 -23.91 23.70
CA GLU A 52 -12.56 -23.43 24.84
C GLU A 52 -11.63 -22.26 24.48
N PHE A 53 -11.07 -22.30 23.28
CA PHE A 53 -10.20 -21.25 22.79
C PHE A 53 -11.00 -19.97 22.48
N VAL A 54 -12.13 -20.12 21.78
CA VAL A 54 -13.02 -18.98 21.47
C VAL A 54 -13.55 -18.34 22.73
N GLY A 55 -13.91 -19.12 23.75
CA GLY A 55 -14.38 -18.62 25.03
C GLY A 55 -13.32 -17.83 25.83
N ARG A 56 -12.03 -18.09 25.59
CA ARG A 56 -10.92 -17.36 26.24
C ARG A 56 -10.51 -16.11 25.48
N LEU A 57 -10.93 -15.93 24.24
CA LEU A 57 -10.68 -14.75 23.40
C LEU A 57 -11.98 -13.98 23.16
N PRO A 58 -12.43 -13.20 24.17
CA PRO A 58 -13.76 -12.57 24.12
C PRO A 58 -13.85 -11.40 23.13
N VAL A 59 -12.70 -10.89 22.66
CA VAL A 59 -12.65 -9.74 21.75
C VAL A 59 -12.24 -10.21 20.36
N CYS A 60 -13.16 -10.04 19.42
CA CYS A 60 -12.92 -10.24 18.00
C CYS A 60 -13.02 -8.89 17.29
N THR A 61 -11.94 -8.48 16.66
CA THR A 61 -11.89 -7.26 15.84
C THR A 61 -11.60 -7.60 14.40
N THR A 62 -12.22 -6.87 13.50
CA THR A 62 -12.01 -7.00 12.07
C THR A 62 -11.22 -5.81 11.54
N LEU A 63 -10.55 -6.00 10.42
CA LEU A 63 -9.84 -4.95 9.71
C LEU A 63 -10.60 -4.62 8.43
N GLU A 64 -10.66 -3.35 8.12
CA GLU A 64 -11.20 -2.86 6.86
C GLU A 64 -10.16 -3.00 5.73
N ASP A 65 -10.64 -3.08 4.51
CA ASP A 65 -9.78 -3.04 3.34
C ASP A 65 -9.11 -1.67 3.21
N LEU A 66 -7.85 -1.67 2.83
CA LEU A 66 -7.09 -0.43 2.67
C LEU A 66 -7.48 0.25 1.36
N ASP A 67 -8.11 1.41 1.47
CA ASP A 67 -8.36 2.30 0.34
C ASP A 67 -7.09 3.11 -0.02
N GLU A 68 -7.15 3.81 -1.14
CA GLU A 68 -6.07 4.67 -1.63
C GLU A 68 -5.66 5.73 -0.60
N LYS A 69 -6.65 6.34 0.08
CA LYS A 69 -6.39 7.39 1.08
C LYS A 69 -5.65 6.85 2.29
N MET A 70 -6.04 5.67 2.76
CA MET A 70 -5.36 4.98 3.85
C MET A 70 -3.93 4.60 3.48
N LEU A 71 -3.70 4.12 2.26
CA LEU A 71 -2.34 3.80 1.78
C LEU A 71 -1.45 5.04 1.72
N ILE A 72 -1.97 6.19 1.27
CA ILE A 72 -1.24 7.47 1.27
C ILE A 72 -0.88 7.88 2.71
N ARG A 73 -1.82 7.73 3.66
CA ARG A 73 -1.56 8.03 5.07
C ARG A 73 -0.49 7.13 5.65
N ILE A 74 -0.54 5.82 5.37
CA ILE A 74 0.48 4.85 5.80
C ILE A 74 1.87 5.22 5.27
N MET A 75 1.98 5.75 4.05
CA MET A 75 3.26 6.18 3.49
C MET A 75 3.84 7.43 4.15
N LYS A 76 3.01 8.34 4.71
CA LYS A 76 3.42 9.66 5.19
C LYS A 76 3.39 9.86 6.70
N GLU A 77 2.29 9.43 7.36
CA GLU A 77 1.99 9.85 8.73
C GLU A 77 2.84 9.15 9.81
N PRO A 78 3.06 7.83 9.80
CA PRO A 78 3.79 7.16 10.87
C PRO A 78 5.18 7.77 11.09
N LYS A 79 5.69 7.64 12.34
CA LYS A 79 7.07 8.05 12.64
C LYS A 79 8.07 7.36 11.72
N ASN A 80 7.86 6.06 11.46
CA ASN A 80 8.63 5.22 10.55
C ASN A 80 7.92 5.02 9.20
N ALA A 81 7.31 6.07 8.66
CA ALA A 81 6.70 6.01 7.35
C ALA A 81 7.72 5.61 6.28
N ILE A 82 7.29 4.85 5.28
CA ILE A 82 8.16 4.31 4.23
C ILE A 82 8.92 5.43 3.53
N ILE A 83 8.25 6.52 3.18
CA ILE A 83 8.87 7.70 2.55
C ILE A 83 10.00 8.24 3.41
N LYS A 84 9.75 8.44 4.70
CA LYS A 84 10.76 8.98 5.65
C LYS A 84 11.98 8.06 5.79
N GLN A 85 11.80 6.74 5.67
CA GLN A 85 12.91 5.79 5.69
C GLN A 85 13.83 5.99 4.48
N PHE A 86 13.26 6.12 3.27
CA PHE A 86 14.05 6.37 2.06
C PHE A 86 14.66 7.77 2.04
N GLU A 87 13.93 8.79 2.49
CA GLU A 87 14.48 10.14 2.66
C GLU A 87 15.70 10.13 3.58
N ALA A 88 15.62 9.44 4.72
CA ALA A 88 16.75 9.31 5.65
C ALA A 88 17.92 8.55 5.03
N LEU A 89 17.65 7.51 4.23
CA LEU A 89 18.69 6.75 3.57
C LEU A 89 19.48 7.61 2.57
N PHE A 90 18.82 8.31 1.65
CA PHE A 90 19.46 9.23 0.70
C PHE A 90 20.13 10.41 1.41
N LYS A 91 19.59 10.83 2.55
CA LYS A 91 20.21 11.90 3.36
C LYS A 91 21.56 11.49 3.94
N MET A 92 21.80 10.21 4.22
CA MET A 92 23.12 9.71 4.65
C MET A 92 24.17 9.91 3.56
N ASP A 93 23.79 9.84 2.29
CA ASP A 93 24.64 10.10 1.13
C ASP A 93 24.69 11.61 0.76
N GLY A 94 24.06 12.47 1.56
CA GLY A 94 24.01 13.91 1.35
C GLY A 94 23.03 14.36 0.26
N ILE A 95 22.07 13.51 -0.11
CA ILE A 95 21.10 13.73 -1.18
C ILE A 95 19.70 13.95 -0.58
N ASP A 96 18.98 14.95 -1.05
CA ASP A 96 17.60 15.18 -0.70
C ASP A 96 16.67 14.42 -1.65
N LEU A 97 15.90 13.45 -1.12
CA LEU A 97 14.86 12.77 -1.87
C LEU A 97 13.54 13.49 -1.71
N GLU A 98 12.90 13.87 -2.80
CA GLU A 98 11.55 14.43 -2.82
C GLU A 98 10.62 13.55 -3.64
N ILE A 99 9.59 13.00 -2.99
CA ILE A 99 8.52 12.25 -3.65
C ILE A 99 7.29 13.15 -3.71
N ARG A 100 6.91 13.57 -4.92
CA ARG A 100 5.77 14.46 -5.12
C ARG A 100 4.44 13.80 -4.79
N ALA A 101 3.43 14.61 -4.50
CA ALA A 101 2.11 14.12 -4.11
C ALA A 101 1.44 13.27 -5.20
N ASP A 102 1.67 13.61 -6.47
CA ASP A 102 1.20 12.85 -7.63
C ASP A 102 1.86 11.46 -7.73
N ALA A 103 3.15 11.35 -7.42
CA ALA A 103 3.85 10.08 -7.34
C ALA A 103 3.31 9.19 -6.20
N ILE A 104 3.06 9.77 -5.04
CA ILE A 104 2.51 9.04 -3.89
C ILE A 104 1.12 8.47 -4.20
N LEU A 105 0.29 9.27 -4.87
CA LEU A 105 -1.03 8.85 -5.35
C LEU A 105 -0.90 7.65 -6.31
N GLU A 106 0.02 7.73 -7.26
CA GLU A 106 0.20 6.65 -8.24
C GLU A 106 0.75 5.37 -7.62
N ILE A 107 1.66 5.47 -6.63
CA ILE A 107 2.17 4.32 -5.87
C ILE A 107 1.02 3.64 -5.10
N ALA A 108 0.14 4.42 -4.45
CA ALA A 108 -1.04 3.91 -3.78
C ALA A 108 -1.97 3.17 -4.76
N ASN A 109 -2.25 3.77 -5.92
CA ASN A 109 -3.06 3.17 -6.97
C ASN A 109 -2.48 1.86 -7.51
N LEU A 110 -1.17 1.79 -7.71
CA LEU A 110 -0.50 0.56 -8.12
C LEU A 110 -0.64 -0.53 -7.06
N SER A 111 -0.53 -0.20 -5.79
CA SER A 111 -0.69 -1.16 -4.69
C SER A 111 -2.12 -1.71 -4.61
N VAL A 112 -3.13 -0.86 -4.82
CA VAL A 112 -4.54 -1.28 -4.90
C VAL A 112 -4.75 -2.21 -6.10
N LYS A 113 -4.28 -1.83 -7.29
CA LYS A 113 -4.38 -2.64 -8.51
C LYS A 113 -3.73 -4.02 -8.38
N GLN A 114 -2.59 -4.09 -7.69
CA GLN A 114 -1.87 -5.35 -7.43
C GLN A 114 -2.48 -6.17 -6.29
N LYS A 115 -3.49 -5.64 -5.58
CA LYS A 115 -4.11 -6.28 -4.40
C LYS A 115 -3.11 -6.66 -3.31
N THR A 116 -2.01 -5.92 -3.21
CA THR A 116 -0.92 -6.20 -2.25
C THR A 116 -1.05 -5.41 -0.96
N GLY A 117 -1.92 -4.40 -0.94
CA GLY A 117 -2.14 -3.53 0.22
C GLY A 117 -0.85 -2.84 0.70
N ALA A 118 -0.76 -2.56 1.99
CA ALA A 118 0.39 -1.86 2.57
C ALA A 118 1.75 -2.55 2.34
N ARG A 119 1.78 -3.89 2.24
CA ARG A 119 3.02 -4.65 1.97
C ARG A 119 3.60 -4.35 0.60
N GLY A 120 2.73 -4.14 -0.39
CA GLY A 120 3.15 -3.81 -1.75
C GLY A 120 3.81 -2.44 -1.89
N LEU A 121 3.48 -1.49 -1.01
CA LEU A 121 4.05 -0.15 -1.04
C LEU A 121 5.59 -0.17 -0.95
N ARG A 122 6.12 -1.00 -0.01
CA ARG A 122 7.56 -1.13 0.16
C ARG A 122 8.23 -1.68 -1.09
N SER A 123 7.71 -2.76 -1.65
CA SER A 123 8.28 -3.38 -2.86
C SER A 123 8.20 -2.47 -4.08
N ILE A 124 7.12 -1.66 -4.20
CA ILE A 124 7.02 -0.67 -5.27
C ILE A 124 8.08 0.41 -5.09
N MET A 125 8.25 0.94 -3.88
CA MET A 125 9.26 1.95 -3.56
C MET A 125 10.68 1.44 -3.77
N GLU A 126 11.00 0.24 -3.29
CA GLU A 126 12.32 -0.39 -3.48
C GLU A 126 12.64 -0.52 -4.97
N ARG A 127 11.73 -1.05 -5.77
CA ARG A 127 11.93 -1.18 -7.22
C ARG A 127 12.12 0.15 -7.93
N LEU A 128 11.44 1.21 -7.45
CA LEU A 128 11.54 2.54 -8.01
C LEU A 128 12.88 3.22 -7.71
N LEU A 129 13.46 2.91 -6.55
CA LEU A 129 14.61 3.62 -6.01
C LEU A 129 15.91 2.80 -6.04
N VAL A 130 15.88 1.49 -6.33
CA VAL A 130 17.04 0.61 -6.24
C VAL A 130 18.20 1.08 -7.13
N ASP A 131 17.93 1.45 -8.37
CA ASP A 131 18.95 1.91 -9.31
C ASP A 131 19.55 3.22 -8.83
N LEU A 132 18.71 4.15 -8.34
CA LEU A 132 19.14 5.42 -7.77
C LEU A 132 19.99 5.24 -6.51
N MET A 133 19.63 4.29 -5.65
CA MET A 133 20.40 3.98 -4.45
C MET A 133 21.79 3.40 -4.77
N PHE A 134 21.89 2.70 -5.90
CA PHE A 134 23.15 2.14 -6.35
C PHE A 134 24.05 3.20 -7.03
N GLU A 135 23.49 4.07 -7.86
CA GLU A 135 24.22 5.05 -8.65
C GLU A 135 24.52 6.36 -7.88
N SER A 136 23.68 6.73 -6.91
CA SER A 136 23.76 8.02 -6.23
C SER A 136 25.05 8.25 -5.41
N PRO A 137 25.63 7.27 -4.70
CA PRO A 137 26.84 7.47 -3.91
C PRO A 137 28.07 7.84 -4.76
N ASP A 138 28.11 7.39 -6.02
CA ASP A 138 29.21 7.67 -6.94
C ASP A 138 29.16 9.09 -7.51
N ASN A 139 27.99 9.75 -7.43
CA ASN A 139 27.76 11.08 -7.99
C ASN A 139 27.81 12.17 -6.92
N LYS A 140 29.01 12.65 -6.61
CA LYS A 140 29.25 13.67 -5.56
C LYS A 140 28.58 15.03 -5.82
N ASP A 141 28.19 15.30 -7.06
CA ASP A 141 27.53 16.56 -7.43
C ASP A 141 26.01 16.47 -7.30
N LEU A 142 25.45 15.29 -7.08
CA LEU A 142 24.01 15.07 -6.93
C LEU A 142 23.53 15.61 -5.57
N LYS A 143 22.59 16.56 -5.60
CA LYS A 143 22.04 17.19 -4.38
C LYS A 143 20.62 16.80 -4.10
N LYS A 144 19.82 16.59 -5.14
CA LYS A 144 18.39 16.31 -4.96
C LYS A 144 17.86 15.40 -6.06
N ILE A 145 16.99 14.49 -5.66
CA ILE A 145 16.24 13.60 -6.55
C ILE A 145 14.75 13.89 -6.39
N ILE A 146 14.05 14.10 -7.49
CA ILE A 146 12.61 14.34 -7.47
C ILE A 146 11.90 13.25 -8.26
N ILE A 147 10.94 12.58 -7.59
CA ILE A 147 10.08 11.55 -8.15
C ILE A 147 8.69 12.12 -8.39
N ASN A 148 8.19 12.04 -9.61
CA ASN A 148 6.84 12.41 -10.02
C ASN A 148 6.04 11.18 -10.49
N ALA A 149 4.76 11.36 -10.83
CA ALA A 149 3.88 10.28 -11.28
C ALA A 149 4.37 9.59 -12.56
N ASP A 150 5.02 10.32 -13.48
CA ASP A 150 5.50 9.76 -14.74
C ASP A 150 6.68 8.80 -14.52
N VAL A 151 7.52 9.05 -13.52
CA VAL A 151 8.58 8.13 -13.09
C VAL A 151 7.96 6.83 -12.57
N VAL A 152 6.92 6.93 -11.73
CA VAL A 152 6.22 5.75 -11.19
C VAL A 152 5.59 4.91 -12.29
N LYS A 153 5.11 5.55 -13.37
CA LYS A 153 4.54 4.89 -14.55
C LYS A 153 5.58 4.38 -15.55
N ASN A 154 6.86 4.51 -15.25
CA ASN A 154 7.97 4.23 -16.15
C ASN A 154 7.90 5.00 -17.50
N LYS A 155 7.37 6.22 -17.48
CA LYS A 155 7.28 7.11 -18.65
C LYS A 155 8.42 8.11 -18.74
N SER A 156 9.08 8.39 -17.63
CA SER A 156 10.19 9.33 -17.55
C SER A 156 11.21 8.87 -16.49
N ASN A 157 12.42 9.39 -16.60
CA ASN A 157 13.45 9.21 -15.58
C ASN A 157 13.24 10.21 -14.42
N PRO A 158 13.74 9.90 -13.22
CA PRO A 158 13.78 10.84 -12.10
C PRO A 158 14.49 12.14 -12.45
N ILE A 159 14.05 13.24 -11.86
CA ILE A 159 14.67 14.54 -12.04
C ILE A 159 15.84 14.64 -11.06
N LEU A 160 17.06 14.78 -11.58
CA LEU A 160 18.27 14.89 -10.80
C LEU A 160 18.74 16.35 -10.79
N LEU A 161 18.92 16.93 -9.61
CA LEU A 161 19.47 18.26 -9.43
C LEU A 161 20.90 18.15 -8.90
N LEU A 162 21.84 18.73 -9.66
CA LEU A 162 23.26 18.78 -9.33
C LEU A 162 23.59 20.07 -8.58
N SER A 163 24.70 20.07 -7.83
CA SER A 163 25.22 21.27 -7.20
C SER A 163 25.78 22.21 -8.27
N ASP A 164 25.31 23.46 -8.28
CA ASP A 164 25.86 24.50 -9.15
C ASP A 164 27.33 24.78 -8.82
N LYS A 165 28.21 24.31 -9.67
CA LYS A 165 29.56 24.91 -9.79
C LYS A 165 29.64 25.93 -10.93
N ASP A 166 28.59 25.97 -11.78
CA ASP A 166 28.40 27.00 -12.78
C ASP A 166 26.93 27.07 -13.17
N SER A 167 26.37 28.26 -13.13
CA SER A 167 25.02 28.60 -13.53
C SER A 167 24.74 28.20 -14.97
N ASN A 168 24.25 26.97 -15.17
CA ASN A 168 23.46 26.60 -16.33
C ASN A 168 22.78 25.24 -16.08
N GLN A 169 21.47 25.30 -16.02
CA GLN A 169 20.58 24.13 -15.95
C GLN A 169 20.88 23.17 -17.11
N LYS A 170 21.48 22.05 -16.83
CA LYS A 170 21.42 20.89 -17.73
C LYS A 170 20.55 19.81 -17.12
N ILE A 171 19.33 19.74 -17.61
CA ILE A 171 18.48 18.57 -17.51
C ILE A 171 19.15 17.47 -18.33
N MET A 172 19.84 16.55 -17.68
CA MET A 172 20.34 15.37 -18.39
C MET A 172 19.28 14.27 -18.30
N ALA A 173 18.48 14.15 -19.36
CA ALA A 173 17.84 12.90 -19.73
C ALA A 173 18.94 12.02 -20.35
N ASN A 174 19.41 11.01 -19.67
CA ASN A 174 20.31 10.05 -20.28
C ASN A 174 19.53 8.84 -20.74
N LYS A 175 19.57 8.64 -22.06
CA LYS A 175 19.17 7.42 -22.77
C LYS A 175 20.29 6.41 -22.70
N SER A 176 19.98 5.20 -22.41
CA SER A 176 20.42 4.02 -23.17
C SER A 176 19.54 2.84 -22.80
#